data_966b6aa7cd87b941e79a3b81460982c8
#
_entry.id   966b6aa7cd87b941e79a3b81460982c8
#
_cell.length_a   1.000
_cell.length_b   1.000
_cell.length_c   1.000
_cell.angle_alpha   90.00
_cell.angle_beta   90.00
_cell.angle_gamma   90.00
#
_symmetry.space_group_name_H-M   'P 1'
#
loop_
_entity.id
_entity.type
_entity.pdbx_description
1 polymer ?
#
loop_
_entity_poly.entity_id
_entity_poly.type
_entity_poly.pdbx_seq_one_letter_code
_entity_poly.pdbx_strand_id
1 'polypeptide(L)'
;LPLSFNVVEGDFDISDNELTSLEGSPKKVTGSFLAHKNELTSLKGGPKEVGGSFIILHNNITSLEFSPSVVKEDFICSHNPLKELDGINTVLGYIFTGVHIPNIKCQKYVYKGITTYKYPADFVMKYLDKQYISLTDEEKAFEETKKNLENVITKMLEQSTLSKEMINDNLIKNLTKYRLDDLKTKVLIIKYPPEDDTRMRHLTEDEIMRLAFEKEI
;
A
#
# COMPACT_ATOMS: atom_id res chain seq x y z
N LEU A 1 -14.01 25.50 15.17
CA LEU A 1 -14.82 24.74 16.13
C LEU A 1 -14.86 25.46 17.48
N PRO A 2 -16.02 25.56 18.15
CA PRO A 2 -16.16 26.33 19.41
C PRO A 2 -15.57 25.59 20.63
N LEU A 3 -15.23 24.32 20.52
CA LEU A 3 -14.69 23.48 21.59
C LEU A 3 -13.34 22.91 21.18
N SER A 4 -12.45 22.73 22.16
CA SER A 4 -11.15 22.08 21.95
C SER A 4 -11.15 20.72 22.69
N PHE A 5 -10.90 19.66 21.95
CA PHE A 5 -10.82 18.30 22.48
C PHE A 5 -9.37 17.80 22.44
N ASN A 6 -8.94 17.12 23.50
CA ASN A 6 -7.64 16.44 23.45
C ASN A 6 -7.74 15.10 22.73
N VAL A 7 -8.69 14.28 23.17
CA VAL A 7 -8.92 12.91 22.65
C VAL A 7 -10.41 12.72 22.44
N VAL A 8 -10.78 12.09 21.34
CA VAL A 8 -12.12 11.57 21.07
C VAL A 8 -11.99 10.06 20.93
N GLU A 9 -12.78 9.32 21.71
CA GLU A 9 -12.92 7.88 21.56
C GLU A 9 -14.02 7.59 20.54
N GLY A 10 -13.72 6.75 19.54
CA GLY A 10 -14.59 6.49 18.39
C GLY A 10 -14.30 7.47 17.24
N ASP A 11 -15.28 7.60 16.35
CA ASP A 11 -15.19 8.45 15.17
C ASP A 11 -15.47 9.92 15.53
N PHE A 12 -14.85 10.83 14.80
CA PHE A 12 -15.11 12.26 14.88
C PHE A 12 -15.55 12.76 13.51
N ASP A 13 -16.82 13.12 13.38
CA ASP A 13 -17.44 13.51 12.13
C ASP A 13 -17.82 14.99 12.13
N ILE A 14 -17.22 15.75 11.23
CA ILE A 14 -17.49 17.16 10.92
C ILE A 14 -17.72 17.34 9.41
N SER A 15 -18.09 16.28 8.70
CA SER A 15 -18.34 16.32 7.26
C SER A 15 -19.62 17.10 6.91
N ASP A 16 -19.75 17.39 5.60
CA ASP A 16 -20.93 18.08 5.04
C ASP A 16 -21.27 19.40 5.75
N ASN A 17 -20.22 20.24 6.00
CA ASN A 17 -20.33 21.56 6.61
C ASN A 17 -19.62 22.62 5.72
N GLU A 18 -19.56 23.85 6.18
CA GLU A 18 -18.87 24.97 5.54
C GLU A 18 -17.56 25.34 6.29
N LEU A 19 -16.87 24.35 6.85
CA LEU A 19 -15.66 24.59 7.64
C LEU A 19 -14.49 24.98 6.74
N THR A 20 -13.86 26.10 7.07
CA THR A 20 -12.63 26.58 6.39
C THR A 20 -11.35 26.22 7.15
N SER A 21 -11.46 25.73 8.40
CA SER A 21 -10.34 25.43 9.28
C SER A 21 -10.64 24.23 10.18
N LEU A 22 -9.60 23.49 10.55
CA LEU A 22 -9.64 22.39 11.53
C LEU A 22 -9.23 22.86 12.95
N GLU A 23 -9.04 24.15 13.18
CA GLU A 23 -8.73 24.65 14.51
C GLU A 23 -9.83 24.28 15.51
N GLY A 24 -9.42 23.74 16.67
CA GLY A 24 -10.33 23.19 17.68
C GLY A 24 -10.64 21.70 17.48
N SER A 25 -10.11 21.04 16.46
CA SER A 25 -10.23 19.59 16.33
C SER A 25 -9.48 18.85 17.46
N PRO A 26 -9.90 17.60 17.78
CA PRO A 26 -9.18 16.77 18.73
C PRO A 26 -7.74 16.48 18.27
N LYS A 27 -6.81 16.38 19.21
CA LYS A 27 -5.41 16.02 18.90
C LYS A 27 -5.27 14.55 18.54
N LYS A 28 -6.16 13.72 19.05
CA LYS A 28 -6.20 12.28 18.78
C LYS A 28 -7.65 11.81 18.63
N VAL A 29 -7.89 10.98 17.63
CA VAL A 29 -9.16 10.28 17.41
C VAL A 29 -8.85 8.78 17.37
N THR A 30 -9.55 7.97 18.17
CA THR A 30 -9.29 6.53 18.21
C THR A 30 -9.95 5.76 17.06
N GLY A 31 -11.03 6.29 16.50
CA GLY A 31 -11.69 5.86 15.26
C GLY A 31 -11.28 6.70 14.06
N SER A 32 -12.21 6.89 13.13
CA SER A 32 -12.01 7.67 11.91
C SER A 32 -12.25 9.17 12.15
N PHE A 33 -11.51 9.99 11.42
CA PHE A 33 -11.71 11.44 11.35
C PHE A 33 -12.32 11.80 9.99
N LEU A 34 -13.57 12.28 9.99
CA LEU A 34 -14.33 12.61 8.80
C LEU A 34 -14.51 14.12 8.71
N ALA A 35 -13.91 14.74 7.68
CA ALA A 35 -14.01 16.17 7.39
C ALA A 35 -14.24 16.43 5.88
N HIS A 36 -14.84 15.46 5.20
CA HIS A 36 -15.14 15.56 3.77
C HIS A 36 -16.26 16.57 3.50
N LYS A 37 -16.29 17.10 2.25
CA LYS A 37 -17.28 18.10 1.81
C LYS A 37 -17.35 19.30 2.76
N ASN A 38 -16.22 19.98 2.87
CA ASN A 38 -16.08 21.25 3.55
C ASN A 38 -15.32 22.24 2.63
N GLU A 39 -14.95 23.40 3.13
CA GLU A 39 -14.18 24.41 2.42
C GLU A 39 -12.73 24.53 2.95
N LEU A 40 -12.18 23.44 3.46
CA LEU A 40 -10.83 23.41 4.04
C LEU A 40 -9.78 23.71 2.99
N THR A 41 -8.87 24.61 3.29
CA THR A 41 -7.71 24.95 2.44
C THR A 41 -6.39 24.40 3.01
N SER A 42 -6.38 23.99 4.29
CA SER A 42 -5.22 23.47 5.01
C SER A 42 -5.65 22.45 6.07
N LEU A 43 -4.71 21.59 6.46
CA LEU A 43 -4.88 20.62 7.55
C LEU A 43 -4.43 21.15 8.91
N LYS A 44 -4.00 22.42 8.98
CA LYS A 44 -3.58 23.05 10.23
C LYS A 44 -4.70 23.01 11.27
N GLY A 45 -4.34 22.61 12.50
CA GLY A 45 -5.30 22.47 13.60
C GLY A 45 -5.95 21.09 13.69
N GLY A 46 -5.78 20.23 12.68
CA GLY A 46 -6.31 18.88 12.66
C GLY A 46 -5.63 17.91 13.66
N PRO A 47 -6.10 16.64 13.70
CA PRO A 47 -5.57 15.63 14.59
C PRO A 47 -4.12 15.27 14.24
N LYS A 48 -3.35 14.87 15.25
CA LYS A 48 -2.01 14.30 15.09
C LYS A 48 -2.02 12.79 14.91
N GLU A 49 -3.01 12.12 15.49
CA GLU A 49 -3.15 10.67 15.42
C GLU A 49 -4.60 10.30 15.11
N VAL A 50 -4.79 9.40 14.15
CA VAL A 50 -6.07 8.84 13.75
C VAL A 50 -5.98 7.32 13.78
N GLY A 51 -6.82 6.69 14.60
CA GLY A 51 -6.85 5.24 14.79
C GLY A 51 -7.63 4.47 13.73
N GLY A 52 -8.49 5.14 12.98
CA GLY A 52 -9.19 4.67 11.78
C GLY A 52 -8.71 5.40 10.54
N SER A 53 -9.65 5.70 9.64
CA SER A 53 -9.39 6.41 8.38
C SER A 53 -9.42 7.93 8.55
N PHE A 54 -8.58 8.64 7.79
CA PHE A 54 -8.56 10.10 7.71
C PHE A 54 -9.17 10.55 6.39
N ILE A 55 -10.37 11.14 6.43
CA ILE A 55 -11.21 11.39 5.26
C ILE A 55 -11.42 12.90 5.08
N ILE A 56 -10.74 13.47 4.09
CA ILE A 56 -10.75 14.90 3.76
C ILE A 56 -11.11 15.16 2.29
N LEU A 57 -11.78 14.20 1.65
CA LEU A 57 -12.18 14.33 0.24
C LEU A 57 -13.18 15.49 0.04
N HIS A 58 -13.26 16.04 -1.19
CA HIS A 58 -14.11 17.20 -1.52
C HIS A 58 -13.87 18.40 -0.62
N ASN A 59 -12.64 18.94 -0.66
CA ASN A 59 -12.22 20.16 -0.03
C ASN A 59 -11.36 21.00 -1.00
N ASN A 60 -10.80 22.10 -0.54
CA ASN A 60 -9.94 23.01 -1.30
C ASN A 60 -8.45 22.91 -0.88
N ILE A 61 -8.03 21.74 -0.39
CA ILE A 61 -6.68 21.51 0.14
C ILE A 61 -5.67 21.42 -0.99
N THR A 62 -4.62 22.24 -0.92
CA THR A 62 -3.54 22.31 -1.92
C THR A 62 -2.23 21.67 -1.45
N SER A 63 -2.08 21.42 -0.14
CA SER A 63 -0.90 20.81 0.49
C SER A 63 -1.32 19.87 1.61
N LEU A 64 -0.57 18.80 1.80
CA LEU A 64 -0.75 17.87 2.90
C LEU A 64 0.14 18.18 4.12
N GLU A 65 0.73 19.38 4.16
CA GLU A 65 1.38 19.88 5.36
C GLU A 65 0.41 19.84 6.55
N PHE A 66 0.90 19.51 7.73
CA PHE A 66 0.10 19.28 8.95
C PHE A 66 -0.79 18.03 8.94
N SER A 67 -0.60 17.11 8.00
CA SER A 67 -1.24 15.78 8.06
C SER A 67 -0.99 15.09 9.40
N PRO A 68 -1.89 14.20 9.84
CA PRO A 68 -1.64 13.36 11.01
C PRO A 68 -0.29 12.64 10.92
N SER A 69 0.43 12.51 12.02
CA SER A 69 1.67 11.74 12.07
C SER A 69 1.45 10.24 11.85
N VAL A 70 0.25 9.74 12.22
CA VAL A 70 -0.17 8.35 12.00
C VAL A 70 -1.65 8.29 11.64
N VAL A 71 -1.96 7.54 10.57
CA VAL A 71 -3.29 7.09 10.19
C VAL A 71 -3.24 5.56 10.10
N LYS A 72 -4.02 4.86 10.94
CA LYS A 72 -3.92 3.40 11.01
C LYS A 72 -4.70 2.65 9.92
N GLU A 73 -5.58 3.34 9.22
CA GLU A 73 -6.32 2.82 8.07
C GLU A 73 -6.06 3.67 6.84
N ASP A 74 -7.09 4.06 6.12
CA ASP A 74 -6.99 4.74 4.83
C ASP A 74 -6.85 6.26 4.96
N PHE A 75 -6.08 6.86 4.05
CA PHE A 75 -5.97 8.29 3.88
C PHE A 75 -6.68 8.71 2.59
N ILE A 76 -7.81 9.40 2.72
CA ILE A 76 -8.69 9.70 1.60
C ILE A 76 -8.70 11.21 1.34
N CYS A 77 -7.90 11.66 0.36
CA CYS A 77 -7.72 13.06 -0.01
C CYS A 77 -8.10 13.38 -1.47
N SER A 78 -8.80 12.49 -2.15
CA SER A 78 -9.28 12.74 -3.51
C SER A 78 -10.23 13.94 -3.58
N HIS A 79 -10.43 14.51 -4.78
CA HIS A 79 -11.28 15.70 -4.98
C HIS A 79 -10.80 16.93 -4.17
N ASN A 80 -9.48 17.08 -4.08
CA ASN A 80 -8.79 18.28 -3.63
C ASN A 80 -7.85 18.75 -4.74
N PRO A 81 -7.51 20.03 -4.86
CA PRO A 81 -6.60 20.54 -5.88
C PRO A 81 -5.13 20.25 -5.56
N LEU A 82 -4.84 19.06 -5.03
CA LEU A 82 -3.49 18.58 -4.74
C LEU A 82 -2.72 18.30 -6.04
N LYS A 83 -1.46 18.70 -6.08
CA LYS A 83 -0.52 18.41 -7.17
C LYS A 83 0.46 17.31 -6.80
N GLU A 84 0.74 17.15 -5.52
CA GLU A 84 1.70 16.22 -4.96
C GLU A 84 1.21 15.70 -3.61
N LEU A 85 1.88 14.70 -3.06
CA LEU A 85 1.54 14.09 -1.78
C LEU A 85 2.57 14.39 -0.69
N ASP A 86 3.45 15.36 -0.93
CA ASP A 86 4.43 15.80 0.08
C ASP A 86 3.70 16.31 1.33
N GLY A 87 4.20 15.93 2.51
CA GLY A 87 3.59 16.26 3.80
C GLY A 87 2.70 15.17 4.37
N ILE A 88 2.40 14.11 3.60
CA ILE A 88 1.75 12.93 4.15
C ILE A 88 2.76 12.15 5.03
N ASN A 89 2.28 11.66 6.17
CA ASN A 89 3.08 10.88 7.12
C ASN A 89 2.68 9.39 7.11
N THR A 90 2.87 8.68 8.19
CA THR A 90 2.60 7.24 8.26
C THR A 90 1.14 6.90 8.03
N VAL A 91 0.85 6.11 7.00
CA VAL A 91 -0.46 5.54 6.68
C VAL A 91 -0.29 4.02 6.57
N LEU A 92 -1.15 3.24 7.23
CA LEU A 92 -1.05 1.77 7.23
C LEU A 92 -1.98 1.08 6.22
N GLY A 93 -3.00 1.76 5.72
CA GLY A 93 -3.96 1.25 4.74
C GLY A 93 -3.63 1.69 3.31
N TYR A 94 -4.61 2.31 2.65
CA TYR A 94 -4.50 2.81 1.29
C TYR A 94 -4.56 4.35 1.26
N ILE A 95 -3.99 4.93 0.20
CA ILE A 95 -4.10 6.35 -0.10
C ILE A 95 -5.01 6.52 -1.33
N PHE A 96 -6.12 7.26 -1.16
CA PHE A 96 -7.02 7.63 -2.24
C PHE A 96 -6.81 9.10 -2.59
N THR A 97 -6.35 9.37 -3.79
CA THR A 97 -5.94 10.71 -4.24
C THR A 97 -6.31 10.97 -5.70
N GLY A 98 -6.40 12.24 -6.09
CA GLY A 98 -6.46 12.67 -7.49
C GLY A 98 -5.08 12.75 -8.16
N VAL A 99 -4.00 12.67 -7.38
CA VAL A 99 -2.62 12.77 -7.88
C VAL A 99 -2.18 11.44 -8.50
N HIS A 100 -1.71 11.49 -9.75
CA HIS A 100 -1.12 10.32 -10.40
C HIS A 100 0.36 10.21 -10.06
N ILE A 101 0.76 9.06 -9.49
CA ILE A 101 2.15 8.75 -9.19
C ILE A 101 2.66 7.79 -10.27
N PRO A 102 3.64 8.19 -11.09
CA PRO A 102 4.19 7.33 -12.14
C PRO A 102 4.93 6.14 -11.52
N ASN A 103 4.88 5.01 -12.23
CA ASN A 103 5.59 3.76 -11.85
C ASN A 103 5.11 3.07 -10.57
N ILE A 104 4.03 3.53 -9.93
CA ILE A 104 3.38 2.82 -8.84
C ILE A 104 2.10 2.17 -9.34
N LYS A 105 1.98 0.85 -9.12
CA LYS A 105 0.75 0.11 -9.44
C LYS A 105 -0.40 0.61 -8.56
N CYS A 106 -1.50 1.03 -9.22
CA CYS A 106 -2.67 1.55 -8.53
C CYS A 106 -3.96 1.02 -9.15
N GLN A 107 -5.06 1.13 -8.41
CA GLN A 107 -6.41 1.02 -8.96
C GLN A 107 -6.90 2.42 -9.34
N LYS A 108 -7.48 2.54 -10.53
CA LYS A 108 -8.01 3.81 -11.06
C LYS A 108 -9.53 3.75 -11.08
N TYR A 109 -10.16 4.75 -10.50
CA TYR A 109 -11.60 4.96 -10.52
C TYR A 109 -11.91 6.27 -11.24
N VAL A 110 -12.97 6.28 -12.07
CA VAL A 110 -13.45 7.50 -12.74
C VAL A 110 -14.92 7.67 -12.43
N TYR A 111 -15.28 8.79 -11.85
CA TYR A 111 -16.66 9.16 -11.57
C TYR A 111 -16.92 10.61 -11.98
N LYS A 112 -17.93 10.83 -12.83
CA LYS A 112 -18.28 12.16 -13.38
C LYS A 112 -17.09 12.94 -13.94
N GLY A 113 -16.16 12.26 -14.62
CA GLY A 113 -14.97 12.87 -15.21
C GLY A 113 -13.82 13.11 -14.25
N ILE A 114 -13.99 12.86 -12.95
CA ILE A 114 -12.93 13.01 -11.95
C ILE A 114 -12.27 11.65 -11.73
N THR A 115 -10.94 11.65 -11.75
CA THR A 115 -10.13 10.45 -11.54
C THR A 115 -9.65 10.39 -10.10
N THR A 116 -9.81 9.23 -9.48
CA THR A 116 -9.22 8.89 -8.17
C THR A 116 -8.33 7.67 -8.33
N TYR A 117 -7.15 7.73 -7.78
CA TYR A 117 -6.19 6.64 -7.71
C TYR A 117 -6.14 6.07 -6.29
N LYS A 118 -6.19 4.75 -6.17
CA LYS A 118 -6.00 4.03 -4.92
C LYS A 118 -4.63 3.38 -4.93
N TYR A 119 -3.77 3.78 -4.03
CA TYR A 119 -2.43 3.24 -3.86
C TYR A 119 -2.31 2.51 -2.53
N PRO A 120 -1.59 1.37 -2.46
CA PRO A 120 -1.09 0.87 -1.18
C PRO A 120 -0.16 1.91 -0.55
N ALA A 121 -0.37 2.27 0.72
CA ALA A 121 0.33 3.38 1.34
C ALA A 121 1.85 3.14 1.44
N ASP A 122 2.27 1.91 1.69
CA ASP A 122 3.69 1.53 1.76
C ASP A 122 4.47 1.88 0.48
N PHE A 123 3.85 1.73 -0.72
CA PHE A 123 4.47 2.12 -1.99
C PHE A 123 4.58 3.63 -2.14
N VAL A 124 3.56 4.39 -1.69
CA VAL A 124 3.59 5.85 -1.74
C VAL A 124 4.62 6.39 -0.76
N MET A 125 4.66 5.86 0.48
CA MET A 125 5.66 6.25 1.47
C MET A 125 7.09 6.04 0.96
N LYS A 126 7.34 4.90 0.32
CA LYS A 126 8.62 4.61 -0.34
C LYS A 126 8.94 5.58 -1.47
N TYR A 127 7.97 5.99 -2.25
CA TYR A 127 8.15 6.97 -3.33
C TYR A 127 8.48 8.37 -2.79
N LEU A 128 7.84 8.78 -1.70
CA LEU A 128 8.04 10.08 -1.08
C LEU A 128 9.34 10.15 -0.26
N ASP A 129 9.79 9.02 0.26
CA ASP A 129 11.07 8.93 0.97
C ASP A 129 12.23 9.03 -0.02
N LYS A 130 12.75 10.24 -0.21
CA LYS A 130 13.83 10.57 -1.16
C LYS A 130 15.15 9.84 -0.91
N GLN A 131 15.28 9.06 0.15
CA GLN A 131 16.44 8.19 0.39
C GLN A 131 16.44 6.95 -0.49
N TYR A 132 15.37 6.70 -1.27
CA TYR A 132 15.19 5.52 -2.12
C TYR A 132 15.88 5.59 -3.49
N ILE A 133 16.90 6.41 -3.67
CA ILE A 133 17.69 6.46 -4.93
C ILE A 133 18.77 5.37 -4.99
N SER A 134 19.06 4.70 -3.89
CA SER A 134 19.88 3.48 -3.86
C SER A 134 19.06 2.34 -3.28
N LEU A 135 19.13 1.15 -3.89
CA LEU A 135 18.59 -0.08 -3.32
C LEU A 135 18.94 -0.13 -1.84
N THR A 136 17.94 -0.22 -0.97
CA THR A 136 18.19 -0.40 0.46
C THR A 136 18.95 -1.70 0.69
N ASP A 137 19.60 -1.83 1.82
CA ASP A 137 20.29 -3.10 2.15
C ASP A 137 19.32 -4.27 2.19
N GLU A 138 18.03 -4.04 2.51
CA GLU A 138 16.96 -5.04 2.44
C GLU A 138 16.63 -5.44 0.99
N GLU A 139 16.60 -4.49 0.06
CA GLU A 139 16.36 -4.78 -1.37
C GLU A 139 17.56 -5.50 -1.99
N LYS A 140 18.78 -5.10 -1.64
CA LYS A 140 19.99 -5.83 -2.04
C LYS A 140 19.98 -7.27 -1.50
N ALA A 141 19.62 -7.45 -0.22
CA ALA A 141 19.49 -8.75 0.40
C ALA A 141 18.36 -9.57 -0.26
N PHE A 142 17.25 -8.92 -0.65
CA PHE A 142 16.16 -9.56 -1.38
C PHE A 142 16.59 -10.00 -2.79
N GLU A 143 17.26 -9.14 -3.57
CA GLU A 143 17.76 -9.50 -4.90
C GLU A 143 18.85 -10.58 -4.82
N GLU A 144 19.71 -10.55 -3.82
CA GLU A 144 20.68 -11.62 -3.56
C GLU A 144 19.98 -12.94 -3.19
N THR A 145 18.95 -12.88 -2.34
CA THR A 145 18.14 -14.06 -1.97
C THR A 145 17.43 -14.64 -3.18
N LYS A 146 16.86 -13.79 -4.05
CA LYS A 146 16.21 -14.20 -5.30
C LYS A 146 17.21 -14.90 -6.22
N LYS A 147 18.38 -14.33 -6.42
CA LYS A 147 19.46 -14.93 -7.23
C LYS A 147 19.93 -16.25 -6.68
N ASN A 148 20.07 -16.37 -5.36
CA ASN A 148 20.42 -17.63 -4.71
C ASN A 148 19.34 -18.69 -4.88
N LEU A 149 18.06 -18.29 -4.79
CA LEU A 149 16.93 -19.19 -5.03
C LEU A 149 16.88 -19.66 -6.50
N GLU A 150 17.11 -18.79 -7.47
CA GLU A 150 17.23 -19.16 -8.89
C GLU A 150 18.32 -20.21 -9.11
N ASN A 151 19.49 -20.03 -8.50
CA ASN A 151 20.59 -20.99 -8.58
C ASN A 151 20.24 -22.34 -7.96
N VAL A 152 19.54 -22.35 -6.81
CA VAL A 152 19.08 -23.60 -6.16
C VAL A 152 18.06 -24.31 -7.03
N ILE A 153 17.06 -23.59 -7.56
CA ILE A 153 16.04 -24.13 -8.45
C ILE A 153 16.70 -24.74 -9.70
N THR A 154 17.63 -24.04 -10.33
CA THR A 154 18.38 -24.52 -11.50
C THR A 154 19.06 -25.85 -11.20
N LYS A 155 19.80 -25.95 -10.10
CA LYS A 155 20.47 -27.18 -9.69
C LYS A 155 19.49 -28.32 -9.41
N MET A 156 18.35 -28.02 -8.78
CA MET A 156 17.31 -29.04 -8.52
C MET A 156 16.69 -29.54 -9.83
N LEU A 157 16.44 -28.66 -10.79
CA LEU A 157 15.91 -29.03 -12.11
C LEU A 157 16.91 -29.88 -12.91
N GLU A 158 18.19 -29.55 -12.87
CA GLU A 158 19.28 -30.36 -13.50
C GLU A 158 19.37 -31.76 -12.94
N GLN A 159 19.01 -31.98 -11.67
CA GLN A 159 18.97 -33.28 -11.00
C GLN A 159 17.63 -34.00 -11.14
N SER A 160 16.64 -33.35 -11.73
CA SER A 160 15.30 -33.90 -11.91
C SER A 160 15.24 -34.87 -13.13
N THR A 161 14.12 -35.55 -13.27
CA THR A 161 13.82 -36.40 -14.43
C THR A 161 13.36 -35.63 -15.67
N LEU A 162 13.26 -34.29 -15.57
CA LEU A 162 12.85 -33.45 -16.69
C LEU A 162 13.89 -33.44 -17.80
N SER A 163 13.42 -33.40 -19.03
CA SER A 163 14.34 -33.29 -20.19
C SER A 163 15.01 -31.92 -20.20
N LYS A 164 16.25 -31.85 -20.69
CA LYS A 164 17.02 -30.61 -20.78
C LYS A 164 16.31 -29.51 -21.59
N GLU A 165 15.45 -29.86 -22.53
CA GLU A 165 14.68 -28.95 -23.37
C GLU A 165 13.55 -28.27 -22.59
N MET A 166 13.05 -28.89 -21.51
CA MET A 166 12.03 -28.34 -20.62
C MET A 166 12.61 -27.39 -19.57
N ILE A 167 13.91 -27.50 -19.30
CA ILE A 167 14.60 -26.65 -18.33
C ILE A 167 15.03 -25.37 -19.07
N ASN A 168 14.22 -24.33 -18.99
CA ASN A 168 14.46 -23.05 -19.62
C ASN A 168 14.33 -21.89 -18.62
N ASP A 169 14.80 -20.70 -19.02
CA ASP A 169 14.78 -19.51 -18.19
C ASP A 169 13.39 -19.12 -17.71
N ASN A 170 12.35 -19.39 -18.51
CA ASN A 170 10.97 -19.08 -18.16
C ASN A 170 10.47 -20.00 -17.01
N LEU A 171 10.77 -21.27 -17.07
CA LEU A 171 10.48 -22.24 -15.98
C LEU A 171 11.17 -21.80 -14.68
N ILE A 172 12.46 -21.46 -14.75
CA ILE A 172 13.24 -21.02 -13.59
C ILE A 172 12.64 -19.77 -12.98
N LYS A 173 12.34 -18.75 -13.79
CA LYS A 173 11.71 -17.49 -13.33
C LYS A 173 10.35 -17.71 -12.68
N ASN A 174 9.50 -18.54 -13.28
CA ASN A 174 8.15 -18.82 -12.76
C ASN A 174 8.20 -19.59 -11.45
N LEU A 175 9.07 -20.58 -11.32
CA LEU A 175 9.28 -21.33 -10.07
C LEU A 175 9.86 -20.42 -8.97
N THR A 176 10.80 -19.54 -9.32
CA THR A 176 11.37 -18.56 -8.38
C THR A 176 10.28 -17.63 -7.88
N LYS A 177 9.45 -17.08 -8.77
CA LYS A 177 8.32 -16.21 -8.42
C LYS A 177 7.34 -16.93 -7.49
N TYR A 178 6.94 -18.16 -7.85
CA TYR A 178 6.04 -18.99 -7.03
C TYR A 178 6.60 -19.21 -5.62
N ARG A 179 7.88 -19.53 -5.49
CA ARG A 179 8.53 -19.76 -4.19
C ARG A 179 8.65 -18.47 -3.37
N LEU A 180 8.91 -17.34 -4.00
CA LEU A 180 8.93 -16.05 -3.32
C LEU A 180 7.55 -15.65 -2.80
N ASP A 181 6.50 -15.92 -3.57
CA ASP A 181 5.13 -15.65 -3.16
C ASP A 181 4.68 -16.62 -2.03
N ASP A 182 5.08 -17.88 -2.08
CA ASP A 182 4.88 -18.87 -0.99
C ASP A 182 5.60 -18.42 0.30
N LEU A 183 6.84 -17.95 0.21
CA LEU A 183 7.59 -17.44 1.35
C LEU A 183 6.94 -16.19 1.95
N LYS A 184 6.46 -15.26 1.12
CA LYS A 184 5.70 -14.09 1.58
C LYS A 184 4.41 -14.51 2.30
N THR A 185 3.70 -15.48 1.75
CA THR A 185 2.49 -16.04 2.34
C THR A 185 2.78 -16.70 3.69
N LYS A 186 3.88 -17.46 3.81
CA LYS A 186 4.31 -18.07 5.07
C LYS A 186 4.66 -17.03 6.13
N VAL A 187 5.33 -15.94 5.76
CA VAL A 187 5.62 -14.84 6.68
C VAL A 187 4.32 -14.18 7.16
N LEU A 188 3.33 -14.01 6.28
CA LEU A 188 1.99 -13.52 6.63
C LEU A 188 1.24 -14.49 7.55
N ILE A 189 1.32 -15.81 7.30
CA ILE A 189 0.71 -16.86 8.14
C ILE A 189 1.35 -16.89 9.54
N ILE A 190 2.66 -16.71 9.65
CA ILE A 190 3.34 -16.61 10.97
C ILE A 190 2.88 -15.36 11.72
N LYS A 191 2.66 -14.26 11.02
CA LYS A 191 2.22 -12.99 11.61
C LYS A 191 0.70 -12.96 11.89
N TYR A 192 -0.08 -13.69 11.08
CA TYR A 192 -1.55 -13.77 11.16
C TYR A 192 -1.99 -15.20 10.82
N PRO A 193 -1.87 -16.17 11.76
CA PRO A 193 -2.21 -17.56 11.48
C PRO A 193 -3.71 -17.70 11.13
N PRO A 194 -4.07 -18.33 10.00
CA PRO A 194 -5.43 -18.68 9.71
C PRO A 194 -5.88 -19.85 10.56
N GLU A 195 -7.16 -19.92 10.89
CA GLU A 195 -7.75 -21.00 11.71
C GLU A 195 -7.78 -22.37 11.01
N ASP A 196 -7.41 -22.45 9.72
CA ASP A 196 -7.42 -23.71 8.97
C ASP A 196 -6.29 -23.77 7.92
N ASP A 197 -5.36 -24.71 8.09
CA ASP A 197 -4.13 -24.81 7.29
C ASP A 197 -4.24 -25.94 6.24
N THR A 198 -4.93 -25.68 5.13
CA THR A 198 -5.02 -26.64 4.01
C THR A 198 -4.19 -26.25 2.78
N ARG A 199 -3.29 -25.26 2.85
CA ARG A 199 -2.63 -24.66 1.67
C ARG A 199 -1.19 -25.07 1.39
N MET A 200 -0.63 -26.02 2.12
CA MET A 200 0.73 -26.51 1.87
C MET A 200 0.70 -27.76 1.01
N ARG A 201 0.71 -27.61 -0.31
CA ARG A 201 0.94 -28.72 -1.23
C ARG A 201 2.21 -28.52 -2.07
N HIS A 202 2.86 -29.61 -2.40
CA HIS A 202 3.92 -29.59 -3.42
C HIS A 202 3.28 -29.40 -4.81
N LEU A 203 3.98 -28.66 -5.69
CA LEU A 203 3.57 -28.53 -7.09
C LEU A 203 3.54 -29.91 -7.74
N THR A 204 2.46 -30.21 -8.46
CA THR A 204 2.36 -31.40 -9.31
C THR A 204 3.15 -31.21 -10.61
N GLU A 205 3.47 -32.31 -11.32
CA GLU A 205 4.14 -32.23 -12.63
C GLU A 205 3.34 -31.37 -13.62
N ASP A 206 2.00 -31.46 -13.63
CA ASP A 206 1.13 -30.66 -14.51
C ASP A 206 1.22 -29.17 -14.19
N GLU A 207 1.34 -28.78 -12.92
CA GLU A 207 1.51 -27.39 -12.51
C GLU A 207 2.90 -26.84 -12.89
N ILE A 208 3.94 -27.66 -12.78
CA ILE A 208 5.30 -27.33 -13.25
C ILE A 208 5.28 -27.10 -14.77
N MET A 209 4.62 -28.01 -15.52
CA MET A 209 4.48 -27.89 -16.97
C MET A 209 3.72 -26.63 -17.36
N ARG A 210 2.61 -26.34 -16.70
CA ARG A 210 1.86 -25.10 -16.93
C ARG A 210 2.69 -23.85 -16.72
N LEU A 211 3.45 -23.77 -15.61
CA LEU A 211 4.33 -22.63 -15.31
C LEU A 211 5.46 -22.46 -16.35
N ALA A 212 5.94 -23.58 -16.94
CA ALA A 212 6.97 -23.54 -17.99
C ALA A 212 6.48 -22.91 -19.31
N PHE A 213 5.17 -23.01 -19.59
CA PHE A 213 4.58 -22.56 -20.86
C PHE A 213 3.73 -21.27 -20.74
N GLU A 214 3.46 -20.77 -19.53
CA GLU A 214 2.82 -19.48 -19.35
C GLU A 214 3.73 -18.38 -19.89
N LYS A 215 3.27 -17.67 -20.93
CA LYS A 215 3.93 -16.46 -21.40
C LYS A 215 3.69 -15.35 -20.36
N GLU A 216 4.72 -14.59 -20.04
CA GLU A 216 4.57 -13.34 -19.29
C GLU A 216 3.59 -12.44 -20.05
N ILE A 217 2.45 -12.12 -19.40
CA ILE A 217 1.48 -11.13 -19.89
C ILE A 217 1.88 -9.76 -19.32
#